data_2693234d3da8f52b260c87174042c001
#
_entry.id   2693234d3da8f52b260c87174042c001
#
_cell.length_a   1.000
_cell.length_b   1.000
_cell.length_c   1.000
_cell.angle_alpha   90.00
_cell.angle_beta   90.00
_cell.angle_gamma   90.00
#
_symmetry.space_group_name_H-M   'P 1'
#
loop_
_entity.id
_entity.type
_entity.pdbx_description
1 polymer ?
#
loop_
_entity_poly.entity_id
_entity_poly.type
_entity_poly.pdbx_seq_one_letter_code
_entity_poly.pdbx_strand_id
1 'polypeptide(L)'
;MRMKTRKQTIEHPITNLERLAAELRKIRRGRKVSQQELSDRAKVARRTITNAEGAENVGVKELCRIANGLGHELVLRPKDTVVFEELSTTFKDEE
;
A
#
# COMPACT_ATOMS: atom_id res chain seq x y z
N MET A 1 14.31 -19.65 -16.65
CA MET A 1 14.24 -19.19 -16.77
C MET A 1 13.88 -18.51 -16.59
N ARG A 2 13.59 -18.60 -16.47
CA ARG A 2 13.33 -18.01 -16.50
C ARG A 2 12.84 -17.24 -16.25
N MET A 3 12.54 -17.11 -15.96
CA MET A 3 12.22 -16.40 -15.84
C MET A 3 11.74 -15.72 -15.72
N LYS A 4 11.51 -15.73 -15.60
CA LYS A 4 11.24 -15.09 -15.58
C LYS A 4 10.74 -14.29 -15.72
N THR A 5 10.64 -14.33 -15.81
CA THR A 5 10.33 -13.61 -16.00
C THR A 5 9.69 -13.02 -15.84
N ARG A 6 9.57 -13.16 -15.71
CA ARG A 6 8.97 -12.66 -15.36
C ARG A 6 8.39 -11.92 -15.51
N LYS A 7 8.00 -11.79 -15.85
CA LYS A 7 7.44 -11.02 -15.93
C LYS A 7 7.13 -10.08 -15.38
N GLN A 8 7.15 -9.63 -15.75
CA GLN A 8 6.88 -8.73 -15.16
C GLN A 8 5.73 -8.16 -15.51
N THR A 9 4.95 -8.22 -14.80
CA THR A 9 3.75 -7.79 -15.13
C THR A 9 3.57 -6.38 -14.87
N ILE A 10 2.87 -5.69 -15.63
CA ILE A 10 2.58 -4.32 -15.37
C ILE A 10 1.22 -4.27 -14.78
N GLU A 11 1.14 -3.90 -13.56
CA GLU A 11 -0.12 -3.88 -12.88
C GLU A 11 -0.93 -2.66 -13.28
N HIS A 12 -2.19 -2.85 -13.53
CA HIS A 12 -3.07 -1.76 -13.88
C HIS A 12 -3.16 -0.79 -12.70
N PRO A 13 -3.16 0.52 -12.94
CA PRO A 13 -3.20 1.49 -11.84
C PRO A 13 -4.37 1.31 -10.89
N ILE A 14 -5.51 0.94 -11.41
CA ILE A 14 -6.66 0.75 -10.55
C ILE A 14 -6.48 -0.43 -9.62
N THR A 15 -5.88 -1.51 -10.12
CA THR A 15 -5.62 -2.67 -9.29
C THR A 15 -4.65 -2.31 -8.15
N ASN A 16 -3.65 -1.50 -8.47
CA ASN A 16 -2.71 -1.09 -7.46
C ASN A 16 -3.40 -0.24 -6.40
N LEU A 17 -4.28 0.65 -6.83
CA LEU A 17 -5.02 1.50 -5.90
C LEU A 17 -5.93 0.68 -5.01
N GLU A 18 -6.60 -0.31 -5.57
CA GLU A 18 -7.47 -1.18 -4.78
C GLU A 18 -6.68 -1.96 -3.74
N ARG A 19 -5.48 -2.40 -4.11
CA ARG A 19 -4.64 -3.13 -3.18
C ARG A 19 -4.19 -2.23 -2.04
N LEU A 20 -3.82 -0.99 -2.36
CA LEU A 20 -3.44 -0.02 -1.34
C LEU A 20 -4.62 0.27 -0.41
N ALA A 21 -5.81 0.46 -0.97
CA ALA A 21 -6.99 0.74 -0.18
C ALA A 21 -7.29 -0.41 0.79
N ALA A 22 -7.17 -1.63 0.31
CA ALA A 22 -7.42 -2.79 1.15
C ALA A 22 -6.39 -2.88 2.27
N GLU A 23 -5.15 -2.53 1.97
CA GLU A 23 -4.10 -2.59 2.97
C GLU A 23 -4.32 -1.53 4.06
N LEU A 24 -4.71 -0.33 3.67
CA LEU A 24 -5.00 0.72 4.64
C LEU A 24 -6.12 0.28 5.59
N ARG A 25 -7.16 -0.30 5.02
CA ARG A 25 -8.29 -0.74 5.84
C ARG A 25 -7.90 -1.88 6.76
N LYS A 26 -7.09 -2.81 6.26
CA LYS A 26 -6.65 -3.94 7.04
C LYS A 26 -5.81 -3.48 8.22
N ILE A 27 -4.89 -2.56 7.98
CA ILE A 27 -4.04 -2.05 9.06
C ILE A 27 -4.89 -1.32 10.09
N ARG A 28 -5.81 -0.48 9.62
CA ARG A 28 -6.66 0.26 10.55
C ARG A 28 -7.46 -0.68 11.44
N ARG A 29 -8.09 -1.68 10.84
CA ARG A 29 -8.88 -2.63 11.60
C ARG A 29 -8.02 -3.46 12.53
N GLY A 30 -6.84 -3.82 12.09
CA GLY A 30 -5.92 -4.58 12.93
C GLY A 30 -5.50 -3.81 14.16
N ARG A 31 -5.50 -2.49 14.08
CA ARG A 31 -5.17 -1.65 15.22
C ARG A 31 -6.40 -1.24 15.98
N LYS A 32 -7.58 -1.70 15.55
CA LYS A 32 -8.84 -1.40 16.20
C LYS A 32 -9.11 0.08 16.32
N VAL A 33 -8.80 0.79 15.24
CA VAL A 33 -9.01 2.23 15.15
C VAL A 33 -10.20 2.47 14.23
N SER A 34 -11.14 3.29 14.67
CA SER A 34 -12.28 3.61 13.83
C SER A 34 -11.87 4.59 12.74
N GLN A 35 -12.71 4.74 11.74
CA GLN A 35 -12.44 5.71 10.70
C GLN A 35 -12.40 7.12 11.30
N GLN A 36 -13.26 7.40 12.25
CA GLN A 36 -13.29 8.70 12.88
C GLN A 36 -11.99 8.96 13.66
N GLU A 37 -11.54 7.97 14.41
CA GLU A 37 -10.29 8.11 15.12
C GLU A 37 -9.12 8.35 14.18
N LEU A 38 -9.11 7.63 13.08
CA LEU A 38 -8.03 7.81 12.13
C LEU A 38 -8.09 9.19 11.49
N SER A 39 -9.30 9.67 11.19
CA SER A 39 -9.44 11.00 10.61
C SER A 39 -8.90 12.04 11.58
N ASP A 40 -9.17 11.87 12.87
CA ASP A 40 -8.68 12.82 13.87
C ASP A 40 -7.16 12.76 13.97
N ARG A 41 -6.58 11.55 13.96
CA ARG A 41 -5.13 11.41 14.03
C ARG A 41 -4.44 11.96 12.80
N ALA A 42 -4.99 11.68 11.64
CA ALA A 42 -4.38 12.06 10.38
C ALA A 42 -4.67 13.50 10.00
N LYS A 43 -5.61 14.13 10.70
CA LYS A 43 -6.02 15.51 10.42
C LYS A 43 -6.54 15.63 9.01
N VAL A 44 -7.41 14.72 8.64
CA VAL A 44 -8.11 14.75 7.36
C VAL A 44 -9.58 14.52 7.66
N ALA A 45 -10.43 14.89 6.72
CA ALA A 45 -11.85 14.66 6.89
C ALA A 45 -12.15 13.17 6.90
N ARG A 46 -13.17 12.77 7.63
CA ARG A 46 -13.55 11.37 7.64
C ARG A 46 -13.87 10.86 6.25
N ARG A 47 -14.48 11.71 5.42
CA ARG A 47 -14.77 11.35 4.05
C ARG A 47 -13.50 10.96 3.30
N THR A 48 -12.39 11.61 3.61
CA THR A 48 -11.11 11.29 2.99
C THR A 48 -10.70 9.86 3.34
N ILE A 49 -10.93 9.45 4.60
CA ILE A 49 -10.63 8.08 5.00
C ILE A 49 -11.52 7.10 4.23
N THR A 50 -12.81 7.41 4.17
CA THR A 50 -13.75 6.55 3.46
C THR A 50 -13.35 6.41 2.00
N ASN A 51 -12.97 7.51 1.37
CA ASN A 51 -12.55 7.47 -0.03
C ASN A 51 -11.27 6.68 -0.21
N ALA A 52 -10.32 6.86 0.67
CA ALA A 52 -9.05 6.12 0.56
C ALA A 52 -9.28 4.63 0.69
N GLU A 53 -10.13 4.22 1.62
CA GLU A 53 -10.41 2.81 1.82
C GLU A 53 -11.34 2.25 0.74
N GLY A 54 -12.00 3.13 0.00
CA GLY A 54 -12.86 2.70 -1.09
C GLY A 54 -12.16 2.79 -2.44
N ALA A 55 -10.86 2.98 -2.43
CA ALA A 55 -10.07 3.08 -3.66
C ALA A 55 -10.50 4.25 -4.54
N GLU A 56 -11.00 5.31 -3.90
CA GLU A 56 -11.33 6.52 -4.64
C GLU A 56 -10.10 7.41 -4.69
N ASN A 57 -10.14 8.37 -5.56
CA ASN A 57 -9.02 9.27 -5.73
C ASN A 57 -8.85 10.17 -4.51
N VAL A 58 -7.65 10.17 -3.94
CA VAL A 58 -7.34 10.97 -2.77
C VAL A 58 -5.99 11.61 -3.01
N GLY A 59 -5.80 12.83 -2.53
CA GLY A 59 -4.53 13.50 -2.72
C GLY A 59 -3.39 12.77 -2.04
N VAL A 60 -2.19 12.91 -2.60
CA VAL A 60 -1.03 12.23 -2.06
C VAL A 60 -0.74 12.70 -0.64
N LYS A 61 -0.89 14.00 -0.39
CA LYS A 61 -0.64 14.52 0.93
C LYS A 61 -1.56 13.88 1.96
N GLU A 62 -2.83 13.75 1.61
CA GLU A 62 -3.80 13.13 2.50
C GLU A 62 -3.48 11.66 2.72
N LEU A 63 -3.03 10.96 1.67
CA LEU A 63 -2.65 9.57 1.84
C LEU A 63 -1.47 9.43 2.79
N CYS A 64 -0.50 10.34 2.69
CA CYS A 64 0.64 10.32 3.60
C CYS A 64 0.19 10.55 5.04
N ARG A 65 -0.75 11.46 5.24
CA ARG A 65 -1.27 11.71 6.58
C ARG A 65 -1.99 10.49 7.13
N ILE A 66 -2.75 9.82 6.30
CA ILE A 66 -3.46 8.63 6.73
C ILE A 66 -2.45 7.54 7.12
N ALA A 67 -1.45 7.32 6.29
CA ALA A 67 -0.43 6.32 6.60
C ALA A 67 0.26 6.66 7.91
N ASN A 68 0.62 7.93 8.11
CA ASN A 68 1.27 8.34 9.34
C ASN A 68 0.36 8.13 10.55
N GLY A 69 -0.93 8.38 10.38
CA GLY A 69 -1.89 8.17 11.46
C GLY A 69 -1.98 6.70 11.86
N LEU A 70 -1.55 5.80 10.97
CA LEU A 70 -1.52 4.38 11.25
C LEU A 70 -0.12 3.90 11.64
N GLY A 71 0.80 4.81 11.81
CA GLY A 71 2.17 4.44 12.16
C GLY A 71 2.96 3.90 10.99
N HIS A 72 2.55 4.25 9.78
CA HIS A 72 3.20 3.78 8.57
C HIS A 72 3.62 4.96 7.72
N GLU A 73 4.28 4.70 6.63
CA GLU A 73 4.62 5.75 5.68
C GLU A 73 4.45 5.20 4.28
N LEU A 74 4.22 6.10 3.35
CA LEU A 74 4.12 5.71 1.95
C LEU A 74 5.48 5.81 1.32
N VAL A 75 5.86 4.78 0.59
CA VAL A 75 7.13 4.79 -0.11
C VAL A 75 6.93 4.15 -1.47
N LEU A 76 7.87 4.37 -2.34
CA LEU A 76 7.86 3.72 -3.64
C LEU A 76 8.84 2.57 -3.59
N ARG A 77 8.49 1.50 -4.21
CA ARG A 77 9.40 0.36 -4.31
C ARG A 77 9.38 -0.12 -5.75
N PRO A 78 10.45 -0.74 -6.19
CA PRO A 78 10.49 -1.25 -7.56
C PRO A 78 9.40 -2.29 -7.77
N LYS A 79 8.85 -2.32 -8.94
CA LYS A 79 7.92 -3.35 -9.29
C LYS A 79 8.69 -4.63 -9.42
N ASP A 80 8.05 -5.70 -9.35
CA ASP A 80 8.74 -6.95 -9.50
C ASP A 80 9.67 -7.26 -8.46
N THR A 81 9.56 -6.63 -7.40
CA THR A 81 10.37 -6.98 -6.35
C THR A 81 9.91 -8.17 -5.83
N VAL A 82 9.62 -8.82 -5.99
CA VAL A 82 9.25 -9.84 -5.47
C VAL A 82 9.59 -10.72 -5.37
N VAL A 83 9.56 -10.95 -5.37
CA VAL A 83 9.75 -11.78 -5.33
C VAL A 83 10.45 -12.18 -4.51
N PHE A 84 10.61 -12.26 -3.68
CA PHE A 84 11.21 -12.56 -2.87
C PHE A 84 11.55 -13.74 -2.66
N GLU A 85 10.77 -14.47 -2.87
CA GLU A 85 11.10 -15.66 -2.67
C GLU A 85 11.98 -16.10 -3.64
N GLU A 86 11.81 -15.92 -4.73
CA GLU A 86 12.69 -16.27 -5.58
C GLU A 86 13.81 -15.50 -5.52
N LEU A 87 13.71 -14.49 -5.05
CA LEU A 87 14.70 -13.70 -4.95
C LEU A 87 15.61 -14.18 -4.05
N SER A 88 15.22 -14.68 -3.02
CA SER A 88 16.13 -15.11 -2.10
C SER A 88 16.91 -16.13 -2.70
N THR A 89 16.46 -16.83 -3.57
CA THR A 89 17.30 -17.77 -4.04
C THR A 89 18.17 -17.17 -4.94
N THR A 90 17.89 -16.27 -5.54
CA THR A 90 18.72 -15.77 -6.37
C THR A 90 19.54 -14.88 -5.90
N PHE A 91 19.46 -14.32 -5.21
CA PHE A 91 20.15 -13.33 -4.82
C PHE A 91 21.08 -13.57 -4.01
N LYS A 92 21.07 -14.30 -3.48
CA LYS A 92 21.90 -14.59 -2.82
C LYS A 92 22.88 -15.10 -3.41
N ASP A 93 22.85 -15.43 -4.24
CA ASP A 93 23.70 -15.90 -4.87
C ASP A 93 24.35 -15.13 -5.52
N GLU A 94 24.29 -14.68 -5.68
CA GLU A 94 24.86 -13.98 -6.12
C GLU A 94 25.53 -13.44 -5.69
N GLU A 95 25.70 -13.51 -5.15
CA GLU A 95 26.17 -13.11 -4.90
C GLU A 95 26.71 -13.02 -4.87
#